data_dccdb6a61364d11780739e680eaba11a
#
_entry.id   dccdb6a61364d11780739e680eaba11a
#
_cell.length_a   1.000
_cell.length_b   1.000
_cell.length_c   1.000
_cell.angle_alpha   90.00
_cell.angle_beta   90.00
_cell.angle_gamma   90.00
#
_symmetry.space_group_name_H-M   'P 1'
#
loop_
_entity.id
_entity.type
_entity.pdbx_description
1 polymer ?
#
loop_
_entity_poly.entity_id
_entity_poly.type
_entity_poly.pdbx_seq_one_letter_code
_entity_poly.pdbx_strand_id
1 'polypeptide(L)'
;MTWIKILSAIAMIESSGNPNAVNEKEQAFGLYQLRQIYIDDVNRTQGTNFTHQDAFDVEKAERIVKLYTTYWCKKRDLPMTAENIARFHNGGSGWIFKPHLTDGYWKKIKTEMEK
;
A
#
# COMPACT_ATOMS: atom_id res chain seq x y z
N MET A 1 -4.45 10.33 12.19
CA MET A 1 -3.81 9.85 10.94
C MET A 1 -4.31 10.69 9.78
N THR A 2 -3.42 11.14 8.92
CA THR A 2 -3.80 11.83 7.68
C THR A 2 -3.33 11.04 6.48
N TRP A 3 -4.25 10.81 5.51
CA TRP A 3 -3.91 10.07 4.30
C TRP A 3 -2.78 10.72 3.51
N ILE A 4 -2.75 12.05 3.44
CA ILE A 4 -1.71 12.75 2.67
C ILE A 4 -0.32 12.34 3.15
N LYS A 5 -0.09 12.37 4.46
CA LYS A 5 1.23 12.05 5.03
C LYS A 5 1.64 10.60 4.80
N ILE A 6 0.75 9.66 5.09
CA ILE A 6 1.10 8.24 4.94
C ILE A 6 1.27 7.85 3.47
N LEU A 7 0.41 8.34 2.58
CA LEU A 7 0.52 8.03 1.16
C LEU A 7 1.78 8.65 0.54
N SER A 8 2.13 9.87 0.92
CA SER A 8 3.37 10.50 0.47
C SER A 8 4.60 9.70 0.91
N ALA A 9 4.59 9.21 2.15
CA ALA A 9 5.71 8.41 2.66
C ALA A 9 5.82 7.07 1.93
N ILE A 10 4.69 6.40 1.70
CA ILE A 10 4.67 5.14 0.94
C ILE A 10 5.21 5.37 -0.48
N ALA A 11 4.74 6.41 -1.16
CA ALA A 11 5.21 6.72 -2.51
C ALA A 11 6.71 6.97 -2.54
N MET A 12 7.24 7.70 -1.56
CA MET A 12 8.68 7.98 -1.50
C MET A 12 9.51 6.71 -1.29
N ILE A 13 9.09 5.84 -0.37
CA ILE A 13 9.81 4.61 -0.07
C ILE A 13 9.69 3.60 -1.23
N GLU A 14 8.52 3.49 -1.85
CA GLU A 14 8.28 2.50 -2.91
C GLU A 14 8.90 2.89 -4.25
N SER A 15 8.77 4.14 -4.66
CA SER A 15 9.12 4.55 -6.02
C SER A 15 9.91 5.86 -6.11
N SER A 16 10.31 6.44 -4.99
CA SER A 16 10.90 7.79 -4.92
C SER A 16 9.99 8.83 -5.56
N GLY A 17 8.67 8.62 -5.47
CA GLY A 17 7.68 9.54 -6.01
C GLY A 17 7.46 9.43 -7.52
N ASN A 18 7.87 8.33 -8.14
CA ASN A 18 7.75 8.15 -9.59
C ASN A 18 6.47 7.35 -9.94
N PRO A 19 5.45 8.01 -10.54
CA PRO A 19 4.21 7.30 -10.89
C PRO A 19 4.37 6.29 -12.03
N ASN A 20 5.48 6.35 -12.75
CA ASN A 20 5.76 5.44 -13.86
C ASN A 20 6.78 4.34 -13.51
N ALA A 21 7.10 4.20 -12.23
CA ALA A 21 8.10 3.22 -11.79
C ALA A 21 7.64 1.79 -12.09
N VAL A 22 8.57 0.98 -12.56
CA VAL A 22 8.34 -0.45 -12.82
C VAL A 22 9.46 -1.25 -12.17
N ASN A 23 9.09 -2.17 -11.29
CA ASN A 23 9.99 -3.20 -10.78
C ASN A 23 9.63 -4.49 -11.51
N GLU A 24 10.38 -4.83 -12.54
CA GLU A 24 10.05 -5.98 -13.39
C GLU A 24 10.18 -7.31 -12.66
N LYS A 25 11.15 -7.44 -11.78
CA LYS A 25 11.35 -8.65 -11.01
C LYS A 25 10.14 -8.97 -10.14
N GLU A 26 9.59 -7.94 -9.50
CA GLU A 26 8.45 -8.08 -8.60
C GLU A 26 7.11 -7.88 -9.30
N GLN A 27 7.11 -7.41 -10.55
CA GLN A 27 5.91 -6.98 -11.28
C GLN A 27 5.10 -6.00 -10.44
N ALA A 28 5.81 -5.03 -9.85
CA ALA A 28 5.23 -3.97 -9.02
C ALA A 28 5.28 -2.66 -9.80
N PHE A 29 4.12 -1.99 -9.90
CA PHE A 29 3.94 -0.84 -10.80
C PHE A 29 3.53 0.41 -10.07
N GLY A 30 4.04 1.54 -10.57
CA GLY A 30 3.54 2.86 -10.26
C GLY A 30 4.03 3.43 -8.94
N LEU A 31 3.37 4.51 -8.54
CA LEU A 31 3.75 5.33 -7.40
C LEU A 31 3.87 4.51 -6.10
N TYR A 32 2.96 3.55 -5.90
CA TYR A 32 2.87 2.74 -4.67
C TYR A 32 3.36 1.31 -4.88
N GLN A 33 3.90 0.99 -6.06
CA GLN A 33 4.44 -0.34 -6.39
C GLN A 33 3.42 -1.44 -6.15
N LEU A 34 2.30 -1.36 -6.87
CA LEU A 34 1.19 -2.31 -6.73
C LEU A 34 1.42 -3.55 -7.58
N ARG A 35 1.21 -4.72 -6.98
CA ARG A 35 1.25 -6.00 -7.65
C ARG A 35 -0.16 -6.42 -8.06
N GLN A 36 -0.26 -7.32 -9.05
CA GLN A 36 -1.55 -7.81 -9.53
C GLN A 36 -2.38 -8.44 -8.40
N ILE A 37 -1.75 -9.23 -7.53
CA ILE A 37 -2.47 -9.88 -6.42
C ILE A 37 -3.12 -8.87 -5.46
N TYR A 38 -2.46 -7.74 -5.24
CA TYR A 38 -3.00 -6.66 -4.42
C TYR A 38 -4.28 -6.10 -5.05
N ILE A 39 -4.22 -5.83 -6.35
CA ILE A 39 -5.35 -5.29 -7.11
C ILE A 39 -6.49 -6.30 -7.19
N ASP A 40 -6.17 -7.57 -7.42
CA ASP A 40 -7.16 -8.65 -7.45
C ASP A 40 -7.91 -8.74 -6.12
N ASP A 41 -7.20 -8.57 -5.00
CA ASP A 41 -7.82 -8.61 -3.67
C ASP A 41 -8.78 -7.43 -3.48
N VAL A 42 -8.40 -6.23 -3.92
CA VAL A 42 -9.30 -5.08 -3.89
C VAL A 42 -10.55 -5.35 -4.71
N ASN A 43 -10.38 -5.84 -5.93
CA ASN A 43 -11.51 -6.13 -6.81
C ASN A 43 -12.45 -7.18 -6.20
N ARG A 44 -11.88 -8.22 -5.59
CA ARG A 44 -12.66 -9.28 -4.94
C ARG A 44 -13.46 -8.75 -3.75
N THR A 45 -12.84 -7.92 -2.91
CA THR A 45 -13.46 -7.45 -1.66
C THR A 45 -14.38 -6.26 -1.85
N GLN A 46 -14.14 -5.45 -2.89
CA GLN A 46 -14.85 -4.19 -3.10
C GLN A 46 -15.79 -4.20 -4.32
N GLY A 47 -15.80 -5.27 -5.10
CA GLY A 47 -16.61 -5.34 -6.30
C GLY A 47 -16.18 -4.34 -7.38
N THR A 48 -14.88 -4.05 -7.44
CA THR A 48 -14.31 -3.12 -8.41
C THR A 48 -13.68 -3.87 -9.59
N ASN A 49 -13.26 -3.13 -10.62
CA ASN A 49 -12.69 -3.68 -11.86
C ASN A 49 -11.36 -3.01 -12.21
N PHE A 50 -10.54 -2.71 -11.24
CA PHE A 50 -9.21 -2.14 -11.51
C PHE A 50 -8.34 -3.14 -12.28
N THR A 51 -7.51 -2.61 -13.18
CA THR A 51 -6.50 -3.39 -13.89
C THR A 51 -5.12 -3.11 -13.30
N HIS A 52 -4.14 -3.97 -13.60
CA HIS A 52 -2.77 -3.71 -13.14
C HIS A 52 -2.21 -2.41 -13.74
N GLN A 53 -2.64 -2.03 -14.95
CA GLN A 53 -2.24 -0.77 -15.56
C GLN A 53 -2.75 0.46 -14.79
N ASP A 54 -3.84 0.32 -14.04
CA ASP A 54 -4.36 1.41 -13.21
C ASP A 54 -3.37 1.84 -12.11
N ALA A 55 -2.40 0.99 -11.80
CA ALA A 55 -1.32 1.33 -10.86
C ALA A 55 -0.48 2.53 -11.32
N PHE A 56 -0.48 2.82 -12.63
CA PHE A 56 0.23 3.98 -13.19
C PHE A 56 -0.60 5.27 -13.16
N ASP A 57 -1.88 5.18 -12.86
CA ASP A 57 -2.76 6.34 -12.70
C ASP A 57 -2.77 6.73 -11.22
N VAL A 58 -2.29 7.94 -10.91
CA VAL A 58 -2.10 8.36 -9.52
C VAL A 58 -3.39 8.31 -8.72
N GLU A 59 -4.49 8.79 -9.27
CA GLU A 59 -5.79 8.80 -8.56
C GLU A 59 -6.31 7.40 -8.31
N LYS A 60 -6.24 6.53 -9.32
CA LYS A 60 -6.69 5.14 -9.19
C LYS A 60 -5.80 4.35 -8.23
N ALA A 61 -4.48 4.54 -8.35
CA ALA A 61 -3.53 3.88 -7.45
C ALA A 61 -3.76 4.26 -6.00
N GLU A 62 -3.96 5.55 -5.74
CA GLU A 62 -4.29 6.04 -4.40
C GLU A 62 -5.57 5.41 -3.87
N ARG A 63 -6.59 5.33 -4.71
CA ARG A 63 -7.86 4.72 -4.33
C ARG A 63 -7.69 3.24 -4.00
N ILE A 64 -6.90 2.51 -4.81
CA ILE A 64 -6.62 1.09 -4.57
C ILE A 64 -5.97 0.89 -3.20
N VAL A 65 -4.96 1.70 -2.87
CA VAL A 65 -4.27 1.61 -1.56
C VAL A 65 -5.24 1.90 -0.42
N LYS A 66 -6.06 2.93 -0.55
CA LYS A 66 -7.05 3.29 0.48
C LYS A 66 -8.06 2.17 0.70
N LEU A 67 -8.59 1.62 -0.38
CA LEU A 67 -9.56 0.53 -0.30
C LEU A 67 -8.97 -0.71 0.35
N TYR A 68 -7.76 -1.10 -0.06
CA TYR A 68 -7.08 -2.27 0.47
C TYR A 68 -6.83 -2.15 1.97
N THR A 69 -6.20 -1.06 2.37
CA THR A 69 -5.77 -0.90 3.77
C THR A 69 -6.95 -0.66 4.70
N THR A 70 -7.97 0.07 4.25
CA THR A 70 -9.18 0.28 5.04
C THR A 70 -9.92 -1.04 5.28
N TYR A 71 -10.08 -1.83 4.21
CA TYR A 71 -10.75 -3.14 4.33
C TYR A 71 -10.04 -4.05 5.33
N TRP A 72 -8.72 -4.17 5.20
CA TRP A 72 -7.98 -5.12 6.04
C TRP A 72 -7.82 -4.64 7.49
N CYS A 73 -7.69 -3.35 7.73
CA CYS A 73 -7.73 -2.81 9.10
C CYS A 73 -9.04 -3.21 9.77
N LYS A 74 -10.16 -3.00 9.08
CA LYS A 74 -11.48 -3.36 9.61
C LYS A 74 -11.63 -4.86 9.80
N LYS A 75 -11.23 -5.65 8.81
CA LYS A 75 -11.35 -7.11 8.84
C LYS A 75 -10.55 -7.73 9.98
N ARG A 76 -9.37 -7.19 10.27
CA ARG A 76 -8.48 -7.67 11.34
C ARG A 76 -8.72 -6.99 12.68
N ASP A 77 -9.73 -6.13 12.76
CA ASP A 77 -10.07 -5.38 13.98
C ASP A 77 -8.90 -4.53 14.49
N LEU A 78 -8.26 -3.82 13.57
CA LEU A 78 -7.16 -2.91 13.86
C LEU A 78 -7.54 -1.48 13.55
N PRO A 79 -7.07 -0.51 14.35
CA PRO A 79 -7.35 0.89 14.07
C PRO A 79 -6.64 1.38 12.80
N MET A 80 -7.21 2.40 12.18
CA MET A 80 -6.65 3.04 10.99
C MET A 80 -5.51 3.98 11.37
N THR A 81 -4.35 3.41 11.69
CA THR A 81 -3.14 4.14 12.00
C THR A 81 -2.17 4.09 10.83
N ALA A 82 -1.23 5.04 10.78
CA ALA A 82 -0.19 5.04 9.76
C ALA A 82 0.61 3.73 9.81
N GLU A 83 0.90 3.23 11.00
CA GLU A 83 1.62 1.96 11.16
C GLU A 83 0.87 0.78 10.53
N ASN A 84 -0.41 0.63 10.86
CA ASN A 84 -1.20 -0.49 10.34
C ASN A 84 -1.39 -0.40 8.83
N ILE A 85 -1.61 0.80 8.31
CA ILE A 85 -1.71 1.04 6.86
C ILE A 85 -0.41 0.63 6.18
N ALA A 86 0.73 1.08 6.68
CA ALA A 86 2.03 0.77 6.11
C ALA A 86 2.30 -0.75 6.13
N ARG A 87 2.01 -1.40 7.25
CA ARG A 87 2.25 -2.85 7.39
C ARG A 87 1.36 -3.67 6.47
N PHE A 88 0.08 -3.31 6.33
CA PHE A 88 -0.80 -3.98 5.36
C PHE A 88 -0.31 -3.79 3.93
N HIS A 89 0.12 -2.58 3.59
CA HIS A 89 0.62 -2.29 2.25
C HIS A 89 1.85 -3.13 1.90
N ASN A 90 2.80 -3.25 2.82
CA ASN A 90 4.04 -3.98 2.60
C ASN A 90 3.89 -5.49 2.78
N GLY A 91 3.22 -5.91 3.84
CA GLY A 91 3.19 -7.31 4.25
C GLY A 91 1.95 -8.09 3.82
N GLY A 92 0.95 -7.40 3.28
CA GLY A 92 -0.29 -8.05 2.88
C GLY A 92 -1.26 -8.27 4.03
N SER A 93 -2.36 -8.94 3.73
CA SER A 93 -3.48 -9.14 4.66
C SER A 93 -3.13 -9.95 5.91
N GLY A 94 -2.07 -10.74 5.85
CA GLY A 94 -1.64 -11.61 6.94
C GLY A 94 -0.43 -11.11 7.72
N TRP A 95 -0.04 -9.85 7.57
CA TRP A 95 1.17 -9.35 8.22
C TRP A 95 1.17 -9.55 9.74
N ILE A 96 -0.02 -9.51 10.36
CA ILE A 96 -0.15 -9.63 11.82
C ILE A 96 0.36 -10.96 12.36
N PHE A 97 0.42 -12.00 11.50
CA PHE A 97 0.89 -13.33 11.90
C PHE A 97 2.42 -13.44 11.89
N LYS A 98 3.10 -12.52 11.21
CA LYS A 98 4.57 -12.44 11.16
C LYS A 98 4.99 -10.97 11.14
N PRO A 99 4.69 -10.21 12.22
CA PRO A 99 4.89 -8.75 12.22
C PRO A 99 6.34 -8.34 12.02
N HIS A 100 7.29 -9.18 12.45
CA HIS A 100 8.72 -8.87 12.29
C HIS A 100 9.13 -8.66 10.84
N LEU A 101 8.41 -9.23 9.87
CA LEU A 101 8.73 -9.07 8.45
C LEU A 101 8.43 -7.65 7.94
N THR A 102 7.60 -6.90 8.62
CA THR A 102 7.24 -5.52 8.24
C THR A 102 7.86 -4.44 9.13
N ASP A 103 8.63 -4.84 10.17
CA ASP A 103 9.23 -3.88 11.09
C ASP A 103 10.17 -2.91 10.39
N GLY A 104 11.04 -3.41 9.52
CA GLY A 104 11.98 -2.57 8.77
C GLY A 104 11.27 -1.58 7.86
N TYR A 105 10.22 -2.03 7.18
CA TYR A 105 9.43 -1.17 6.32
C TYR A 105 8.74 -0.06 7.13
N TRP A 106 8.08 -0.42 8.23
CA TRP A 106 7.43 0.57 9.08
C TRP A 106 8.43 1.61 9.59
N LYS A 107 9.63 1.17 9.98
CA LYS A 107 10.68 2.09 10.43
C LYS A 107 11.03 3.12 9.34
N LYS A 108 11.16 2.68 8.10
CA LYS A 108 11.43 3.57 6.96
C LYS A 108 10.29 4.57 6.74
N ILE A 109 9.05 4.09 6.78
CA ILE A 109 7.87 4.95 6.61
C ILE A 109 7.81 5.99 7.73
N LYS A 110 7.99 5.56 8.97
CA LYS A 110 7.97 6.45 10.13
C LYS A 110 9.01 7.57 9.99
N THR A 111 10.23 7.21 9.61
CA THR A 111 11.31 8.17 9.38
C THR A 111 10.94 9.16 8.28
N GLU A 112 10.36 8.67 7.18
CA GLU A 112 9.94 9.51 6.07
C GLU A 112 8.84 10.49 6.49
N MET A 113 7.89 10.05 7.31
CA MET A 113 6.80 10.90 7.80
C MET A 113 7.28 11.99 8.76
N GLU A 114 8.40 11.76 9.43
CA GLU A 114 8.96 12.71 10.39
C GLU A 114 9.83 13.80 9.76
N LYS A 115 10.10 13.74 8.45
CA LYS A 115 10.92 14.73 7.75
C LYS A 115 10.24 16.08 7.59
#